data_3be3c9d9ca5890745d8c20baac132755
#
_entry.id   3be3c9d9ca5890745d8c20baac132755
#
_cell.length_a   1.000
_cell.length_b   1.000
_cell.length_c   1.000
_cell.angle_alpha   90.00
_cell.angle_beta   90.00
_cell.angle_gamma   90.00
#
_symmetry.space_group_name_H-M   'P 1'
#
loop_
_entity.id
_entity.type
_entity.pdbx_description
1 polymer ?
#
loop_
_entity_poly.entity_id
_entity_poly.type
_entity_poly.pdbx_seq_one_letter_code
_entity_poly.pdbx_strand_id
1 'polypeptide(L)'
;MGEVQAAHDGTLPHLIETAHIRGALHNHTTLSDGEASLEVMADTARKMGWNWLGIADHSPTLKIANGASAEDLLEQGRTIKAYNAAWADEGTDFRLFHGVESDVLEGGKLDHPDDVLAELDYVVASVHAMTKWRGRDELENTEELMRVIDHPATTVLGHPTGRILQGREGYEVDLFAVLEHMAEHNEEGRLKAIELNASPYRLDLDWRLCKHAKGLGVPVAINPDAHSVRGLSDIAYGVMTARKGWIEPADTLNSLSGAELAQRMTCLLYTSDAADEAE
;
A
#
# COMPACT_ATOMS: atom_id res chain seq x y z
N MET A 1 -13.19 11.78 20.50
CA MET A 1 -12.45 12.72 19.65
C MET A 1 -13.37 13.58 18.80
N GLY A 2 -14.41 14.10 19.41
CA GLY A 2 -15.42 14.94 18.79
C GLY A 2 -16.71 14.21 18.41
N GLU A 3 -16.80 12.90 18.69
CA GLU A 3 -17.95 12.06 18.30
C GLU A 3 -19.25 12.55 18.90
N VAL A 4 -19.25 12.98 20.17
CA VAL A 4 -20.43 13.49 20.85
C VAL A 4 -20.93 14.78 20.20
N GLN A 5 -20.01 15.69 19.88
CA GLN A 5 -20.35 16.95 19.22
C GLN A 5 -20.83 16.69 17.79
N ALA A 6 -20.14 15.84 17.03
CA ALA A 6 -20.54 15.49 15.67
C ALA A 6 -21.92 14.80 15.63
N ALA A 7 -22.19 13.93 16.63
CA ALA A 7 -23.50 13.30 16.75
C ALA A 7 -24.61 14.34 17.03
N HIS A 8 -24.34 15.31 17.92
CA HIS A 8 -25.26 16.41 18.22
C HIS A 8 -25.52 17.28 16.99
N ASP A 9 -24.48 17.57 16.21
CA ASP A 9 -24.53 18.45 15.04
C ASP A 9 -24.98 17.73 13.75
N GLY A 10 -25.20 16.42 13.80
CA GLY A 10 -25.57 15.62 12.63
C GLY A 10 -24.44 15.48 11.58
N THR A 11 -23.18 15.63 12.00
CA THR A 11 -21.97 15.63 11.14
C THR A 11 -21.11 14.37 11.30
N LEU A 12 -21.67 13.27 11.83
CA LEU A 12 -20.96 12.00 11.89
C LEU A 12 -20.62 11.52 10.48
N PRO A 13 -19.37 11.03 10.23
CA PRO A 13 -18.98 10.52 8.94
C PRO A 13 -19.70 9.21 8.60
N HIS A 14 -19.87 8.95 7.30
CA HIS A 14 -20.31 7.65 6.81
C HIS A 14 -19.13 6.66 6.78
N LEU A 15 -18.88 6.01 7.91
CA LEU A 15 -17.68 5.20 8.12
C LEU A 15 -17.58 4.02 7.16
N ILE A 16 -16.35 3.73 6.73
CA ILE A 16 -16.04 2.56 5.92
C ILE A 16 -16.53 1.26 6.59
N GLU A 17 -16.98 0.32 5.78
CA GLU A 17 -17.40 -1.03 6.20
C GLU A 17 -16.69 -2.07 5.32
N THR A 18 -16.63 -3.32 5.79
CA THR A 18 -16.00 -4.41 5.02
C THR A 18 -16.66 -4.59 3.64
N ALA A 19 -17.95 -4.30 3.50
CA ALA A 19 -18.68 -4.36 2.23
C ALA A 19 -18.20 -3.31 1.20
N HIS A 20 -17.50 -2.26 1.64
CA HIS A 20 -16.92 -1.27 0.74
C HIS A 20 -15.54 -1.68 0.18
N ILE A 21 -14.93 -2.74 0.73
CA ILE A 21 -13.63 -3.22 0.28
C ILE A 21 -13.79 -3.97 -1.04
N ARG A 22 -13.13 -3.48 -2.07
CA ARG A 22 -13.09 -4.06 -3.42
C ARG A 22 -11.78 -4.75 -3.74
N GLY A 23 -10.76 -4.57 -2.91
CA GLY A 23 -9.45 -5.20 -3.02
C GLY A 23 -8.44 -4.63 -2.03
N ALA A 24 -7.22 -5.17 -2.05
CA ALA A 24 -6.09 -4.72 -1.24
C ALA A 24 -4.78 -4.88 -2.02
N LEU A 25 -3.80 -4.00 -1.77
CA LEU A 25 -2.55 -3.93 -2.55
C LEU A 25 -1.41 -4.78 -1.97
N HIS A 26 -1.33 -4.97 -0.66
CA HIS A 26 -0.19 -5.60 0.01
C HIS A 26 -0.51 -7.06 0.34
N ASN A 27 -0.08 -7.97 -0.54
CA ASN A 27 -0.27 -9.41 -0.41
C ASN A 27 0.89 -10.17 -1.06
N HIS A 28 1.30 -11.28 -0.44
CA HIS A 28 2.44 -12.09 -0.84
C HIS A 28 2.02 -13.43 -1.43
N THR A 29 2.88 -13.97 -2.28
CA THR A 29 2.72 -15.28 -2.90
C THR A 29 3.91 -16.19 -2.60
N THR A 30 3.88 -17.41 -3.14
CA THR A 30 5.03 -18.32 -3.09
C THR A 30 6.24 -17.83 -3.88
N LEU A 31 6.18 -16.66 -4.50
CA LEU A 31 7.35 -16.03 -5.12
C LEU A 31 8.32 -15.51 -4.05
N SER A 32 7.80 -15.06 -2.90
CA SER A 32 8.60 -14.70 -1.73
C SER A 32 8.32 -15.66 -0.58
N ASP A 33 7.66 -15.24 0.48
CA ASP A 33 7.39 -16.01 1.69
C ASP A 33 5.90 -16.29 1.93
N GLY A 34 5.05 -16.00 0.97
CA GLY A 34 3.65 -16.40 1.01
C GLY A 34 3.45 -17.92 0.89
N GLU A 35 2.39 -18.43 1.51
CA GLU A 35 2.05 -19.87 1.53
C GLU A 35 1.25 -20.34 0.31
N ALA A 36 0.72 -19.40 -0.49
CA ALA A 36 -0.18 -19.70 -1.60
C ALA A 36 0.35 -19.13 -2.93
N SER A 37 0.05 -19.82 -4.04
CA SER A 37 0.38 -19.32 -5.37
C SER A 37 -0.45 -18.08 -5.73
N LEU A 38 0.03 -17.33 -6.71
CA LEU A 38 -0.68 -16.19 -7.32
C LEU A 38 -2.14 -16.53 -7.66
N GLU A 39 -2.36 -17.67 -8.32
CA GLU A 39 -3.68 -18.13 -8.73
C GLU A 39 -4.60 -18.40 -7.53
N VAL A 40 -4.08 -19.06 -6.51
CA VAL A 40 -4.86 -19.39 -5.30
C VAL A 40 -5.22 -18.14 -4.51
N MET A 41 -4.33 -17.15 -4.43
CA MET A 41 -4.60 -15.85 -3.81
C MET A 41 -5.67 -15.09 -4.59
N ALA A 42 -5.55 -15.02 -5.92
CA ALA A 42 -6.52 -14.37 -6.80
C ALA A 42 -7.92 -15.00 -6.70
N ASP A 43 -8.00 -16.32 -6.77
CA ASP A 43 -9.27 -17.06 -6.64
C ASP A 43 -9.94 -16.85 -5.28
N THR A 44 -9.13 -16.75 -4.23
CA THR A 44 -9.66 -16.47 -2.89
C THR A 44 -10.23 -15.05 -2.80
N ALA A 45 -9.53 -14.06 -3.32
CA ALA A 45 -10.01 -12.68 -3.38
C ALA A 45 -11.32 -12.57 -4.17
N ARG A 46 -11.43 -13.25 -5.32
CA ARG A 46 -12.68 -13.34 -6.10
C ARG A 46 -13.83 -13.95 -5.30
N LYS A 47 -13.58 -15.03 -4.56
CA LYS A 47 -14.58 -15.67 -3.67
C LYS A 47 -15.02 -14.79 -2.51
N MET A 48 -14.14 -13.88 -2.06
CA MET A 48 -14.49 -12.84 -1.07
C MET A 48 -15.33 -11.70 -1.67
N GLY A 49 -15.56 -11.69 -2.98
CA GLY A 49 -16.30 -10.67 -3.70
C GLY A 49 -15.47 -9.42 -4.03
N TRP A 50 -14.14 -9.52 -3.99
CA TRP A 50 -13.28 -8.43 -4.40
C TRP A 50 -13.24 -8.31 -5.94
N ASN A 51 -13.04 -7.09 -6.44
CA ASN A 51 -12.92 -6.79 -7.86
C ASN A 51 -11.46 -6.76 -8.33
N TRP A 52 -10.52 -6.69 -7.41
CA TRP A 52 -9.10 -6.68 -7.71
C TRP A 52 -8.27 -7.18 -6.53
N LEU A 53 -7.03 -7.56 -6.83
CA LEU A 53 -6.01 -7.91 -5.85
C LEU A 53 -4.66 -7.40 -6.33
N GLY A 54 -3.94 -6.68 -5.48
CA GLY A 54 -2.54 -6.34 -5.70
C GLY A 54 -1.62 -7.40 -5.09
N ILE A 55 -0.56 -7.73 -5.80
CA ILE A 55 0.51 -8.61 -5.33
C ILE A 55 1.76 -7.78 -5.13
N ALA A 56 2.39 -7.94 -3.98
CA ALA A 56 3.56 -7.18 -3.55
C ALA A 56 4.55 -8.10 -2.84
N ASP A 57 5.09 -9.09 -3.57
CA ASP A 57 6.12 -9.96 -3.03
C ASP A 57 7.36 -9.17 -2.62
N HIS A 58 8.12 -9.65 -1.63
CA HIS A 58 9.29 -8.96 -1.09
C HIS A 58 10.41 -8.80 -2.12
N SER A 59 11.14 -7.70 -2.02
CA SER A 59 12.33 -7.40 -2.81
C SER A 59 13.60 -8.11 -2.30
N PRO A 60 14.68 -8.23 -3.09
CA PRO A 60 15.79 -9.15 -2.85
C PRO A 60 16.58 -8.95 -1.55
N THR A 61 16.61 -7.73 -1.00
CA THR A 61 17.38 -7.45 0.24
C THR A 61 16.82 -8.20 1.44
N LEU A 62 15.52 -8.49 1.46
CA LEU A 62 14.90 -9.27 2.52
C LEU A 62 15.09 -10.79 2.31
N LYS A 63 16.31 -11.26 2.49
CA LYS A 63 16.69 -12.67 2.25
C LYS A 63 15.93 -13.67 3.11
N ILE A 64 15.50 -13.28 4.31
CA ILE A 64 14.73 -14.17 5.21
C ILE A 64 13.34 -14.47 4.65
N ALA A 65 12.79 -13.56 3.85
CA ALA A 65 11.52 -13.72 3.16
C ALA A 65 11.69 -14.24 1.73
N ASN A 66 12.88 -14.69 1.34
CA ASN A 66 13.18 -15.16 -0.01
C ASN A 66 12.78 -14.13 -1.10
N GLY A 67 13.12 -12.85 -0.87
CA GLY A 67 12.71 -11.75 -1.76
C GLY A 67 13.04 -12.00 -3.23
N ALA A 68 12.10 -11.62 -4.09
CA ALA A 68 12.10 -11.92 -5.53
C ALA A 68 13.20 -11.19 -6.28
N SER A 69 13.90 -11.88 -7.17
CA SER A 69 14.82 -11.24 -8.10
C SER A 69 14.08 -10.39 -9.15
N ALA A 70 14.79 -9.48 -9.83
CA ALA A 70 14.22 -8.71 -10.92
C ALA A 70 13.63 -9.59 -12.04
N GLU A 71 14.30 -10.71 -12.37
CA GLU A 71 13.85 -11.65 -13.39
C GLU A 71 12.55 -12.34 -12.96
N ASP A 72 12.48 -12.85 -11.71
CA ASP A 72 11.30 -13.52 -11.17
C ASP A 72 10.11 -12.54 -11.08
N LEU A 73 10.34 -11.31 -10.65
CA LEU A 73 9.32 -10.26 -10.57
C LEU A 73 8.75 -9.94 -11.95
N LEU A 74 9.61 -9.75 -12.96
CA LEU A 74 9.16 -9.51 -14.35
C LEU A 74 8.40 -10.70 -14.94
N GLU A 75 8.78 -11.95 -14.61
CA GLU A 75 8.03 -13.14 -15.03
C GLU A 75 6.65 -13.21 -14.36
N GLN A 76 6.56 -12.86 -13.07
CA GLN A 76 5.27 -12.72 -12.39
C GLN A 76 4.39 -11.68 -13.09
N GLY A 77 4.95 -10.55 -13.52
CA GLY A 77 4.23 -9.51 -14.28
C GLY A 77 3.68 -10.03 -15.61
N ARG A 78 4.45 -10.83 -16.35
CA ARG A 78 3.96 -11.50 -17.57
C ARG A 78 2.78 -12.43 -17.28
N THR A 79 2.87 -13.19 -16.20
CA THR A 79 1.82 -14.09 -15.74
C THR A 79 0.56 -13.33 -15.35
N ILE A 80 0.69 -12.23 -14.59
CA ILE A 80 -0.43 -11.36 -14.22
C ILE A 80 -1.11 -10.76 -15.45
N LYS A 81 -0.33 -10.26 -16.42
CA LYS A 81 -0.87 -9.73 -17.70
C LYS A 81 -1.67 -10.81 -18.44
N ALA A 82 -1.20 -12.06 -18.45
CA ALA A 82 -1.90 -13.18 -19.09
C ALA A 82 -3.23 -13.51 -18.37
N TYR A 83 -3.26 -13.58 -17.05
CA TYR A 83 -4.50 -13.78 -16.29
C TYR A 83 -5.50 -12.66 -16.53
N ASN A 84 -5.07 -11.42 -16.46
CA ASN A 84 -5.95 -10.27 -16.70
C ASN A 84 -6.57 -10.29 -18.09
N ALA A 85 -5.80 -10.67 -19.12
CA ALA A 85 -6.30 -10.82 -20.49
C ALA A 85 -7.35 -11.96 -20.59
N ALA A 86 -7.06 -13.12 -20.02
CA ALA A 86 -7.99 -14.25 -20.03
C ALA A 86 -9.30 -13.92 -19.31
N TRP A 87 -9.24 -13.27 -18.15
CA TRP A 87 -10.45 -12.87 -17.42
C TRP A 87 -11.26 -11.78 -18.13
N ALA A 88 -10.59 -10.86 -18.82
CA ALA A 88 -11.29 -9.88 -19.67
C ALA A 88 -12.04 -10.55 -20.83
N ASP A 89 -11.45 -11.56 -21.48
CA ASP A 89 -12.09 -12.35 -22.53
C ASP A 89 -13.28 -13.17 -22.00
N GLU A 90 -13.23 -13.61 -20.74
CA GLU A 90 -14.34 -14.27 -20.05
C GLU A 90 -15.43 -13.29 -19.56
N GLY A 91 -15.21 -11.98 -19.69
CA GLY A 91 -16.14 -10.94 -19.25
C GLY A 91 -16.18 -10.75 -17.73
N THR A 92 -15.14 -11.16 -16.99
CA THR A 92 -15.04 -10.89 -15.56
C THR A 92 -14.41 -9.52 -15.29
N ASP A 93 -14.89 -8.82 -14.26
CA ASP A 93 -14.41 -7.49 -13.84
C ASP A 93 -13.24 -7.58 -12.83
N PHE A 94 -12.73 -8.79 -12.58
CA PHE A 94 -11.62 -8.99 -11.65
C PHE A 94 -10.27 -8.69 -12.32
N ARG A 95 -9.37 -8.01 -11.59
CA ARG A 95 -8.04 -7.64 -12.05
C ARG A 95 -6.97 -7.89 -10.99
N LEU A 96 -5.82 -8.41 -11.40
CA LEU A 96 -4.58 -8.37 -10.62
C LEU A 96 -3.79 -7.10 -10.92
N PHE A 97 -3.22 -6.49 -9.88
CA PHE A 97 -2.21 -5.45 -10.00
C PHE A 97 -0.84 -6.03 -9.64
N HIS A 98 0.15 -5.70 -10.45
CA HIS A 98 1.51 -6.14 -10.29
C HIS A 98 2.33 -5.10 -9.54
N GLY A 99 2.77 -5.42 -8.34
CA GLY A 99 3.60 -4.56 -7.51
C GLY A 99 4.74 -5.31 -6.86
N VAL A 100 5.43 -4.64 -5.96
CA VAL A 100 6.49 -5.18 -5.11
C VAL A 100 6.42 -4.51 -3.73
N GLU A 101 6.68 -5.26 -2.66
CA GLU A 101 7.07 -4.67 -1.39
C GLU A 101 8.58 -4.48 -1.40
N SER A 102 8.99 -3.24 -1.69
CA SER A 102 10.40 -2.87 -1.79
C SER A 102 10.94 -2.42 -0.45
N ASP A 103 12.08 -3.00 -0.03
CA ASP A 103 12.83 -2.45 1.09
C ASP A 103 13.26 -1.01 0.82
N VAL A 104 13.15 -0.15 1.84
CA VAL A 104 13.74 1.19 1.85
C VAL A 104 15.23 1.06 2.16
N LEU A 105 16.05 1.32 1.14
CA LEU A 105 17.49 1.34 1.23
C LEU A 105 18.02 2.73 1.61
N GLU A 106 19.32 2.81 1.86
CA GLU A 106 19.99 4.06 2.23
C GLU A 106 19.83 5.14 1.15
N GLY A 107 19.49 6.35 1.61
CA GLY A 107 19.24 7.50 0.73
C GLY A 107 17.85 7.51 0.11
N GLY A 108 16.88 6.76 0.67
CA GLY A 108 15.51 6.68 0.17
C GLY A 108 15.38 5.87 -1.13
N LYS A 109 16.38 5.02 -1.45
CA LYS A 109 16.35 4.17 -2.64
C LYS A 109 15.44 2.96 -2.44
N LEU A 110 14.85 2.50 -3.53
CA LEU A 110 14.13 1.24 -3.61
C LEU A 110 15.07 0.09 -4.00
N ASP A 111 14.68 -1.14 -3.70
CA ASP A 111 15.55 -2.33 -3.79
C ASP A 111 15.58 -3.01 -5.18
N HIS A 112 14.90 -2.44 -6.17
CA HIS A 112 15.01 -2.83 -7.57
C HIS A 112 15.50 -1.66 -8.43
N PRO A 113 16.15 -1.92 -9.58
CA PRO A 113 16.49 -0.87 -10.55
C PRO A 113 15.24 -0.17 -11.11
N ASP A 114 15.38 1.11 -11.49
CA ASP A 114 14.26 1.95 -11.94
C ASP A 114 13.57 1.39 -13.20
N ASP A 115 14.30 0.75 -14.09
CA ASP A 115 13.75 0.09 -15.28
C ASP A 115 12.85 -1.10 -14.94
N VAL A 116 13.13 -1.82 -13.85
CA VAL A 116 12.27 -2.88 -13.33
C VAL A 116 11.05 -2.29 -12.63
N LEU A 117 11.26 -1.24 -11.82
CA LEU A 117 10.17 -0.57 -11.10
C LEU A 117 9.16 0.08 -12.07
N ALA A 118 9.61 0.57 -13.22
CA ALA A 118 8.77 1.15 -14.26
C ALA A 118 7.82 0.13 -14.95
N GLU A 119 8.08 -1.18 -14.84
CA GLU A 119 7.20 -2.24 -15.36
C GLU A 119 6.06 -2.61 -14.40
N LEU A 120 6.07 -2.07 -13.17
CA LEU A 120 5.09 -2.34 -12.12
C LEU A 120 3.91 -1.38 -12.18
N ASP A 121 2.75 -1.83 -11.70
CA ASP A 121 1.59 -0.96 -11.52
C ASP A 121 1.75 -0.05 -10.28
N TYR A 122 2.48 -0.52 -9.24
CA TYR A 122 2.69 0.20 -7.96
C TYR A 122 3.85 -0.39 -7.15
N VAL A 123 4.32 0.38 -6.15
CA VAL A 123 5.31 -0.05 -5.17
C VAL A 123 4.82 0.25 -3.75
N VAL A 124 4.92 -0.74 -2.88
CA VAL A 124 4.82 -0.57 -1.42
C VAL A 124 6.23 -0.44 -0.88
N ALA A 125 6.61 0.75 -0.42
CA ALA A 125 7.93 0.99 0.18
C ALA A 125 7.88 0.71 1.68
N SER A 126 8.69 -0.23 2.16
CA SER A 126 8.64 -0.73 3.54
C SER A 126 10.00 -0.76 4.22
N VAL A 127 10.01 -0.54 5.54
CA VAL A 127 11.23 -0.60 6.35
C VAL A 127 11.31 -1.93 7.08
N HIS A 128 12.27 -2.78 6.68
CA HIS A 128 12.55 -4.06 7.36
C HIS A 128 13.86 -4.03 8.17
N ALA A 129 14.81 -3.17 7.82
CA ALA A 129 16.10 -3.04 8.53
C ALA A 129 15.97 -2.36 9.92
N MET A 130 15.07 -2.85 10.76
CA MET A 130 14.64 -2.22 12.02
C MET A 130 15.77 -1.85 12.96
N THR A 131 16.84 -2.65 13.03
CA THR A 131 18.00 -2.36 13.91
C THR A 131 18.66 -1.04 13.51
N LYS A 132 18.81 -0.78 12.20
CA LYS A 132 19.39 0.46 11.67
C LYS A 132 18.47 1.64 11.96
N TRP A 133 17.18 1.52 11.65
CA TRP A 133 16.18 2.58 11.78
C TRP A 133 15.94 2.97 13.25
N ARG A 134 15.94 2.02 14.17
CA ARG A 134 15.83 2.29 15.62
C ARG A 134 17.10 2.89 16.22
N GLY A 135 18.22 2.83 15.53
CA GLY A 135 19.48 3.45 15.93
C GLY A 135 19.67 4.88 15.46
N ARG A 136 18.76 5.38 14.62
CA ARG A 136 18.72 6.76 14.13
C ARG A 136 17.78 7.61 14.96
N ASP A 137 17.91 8.93 14.88
CA ASP A 137 16.94 9.84 15.48
C ASP A 137 15.69 10.05 14.60
N GLU A 138 14.69 10.72 15.16
CA GLU A 138 13.40 10.99 14.51
C GLU A 138 13.58 11.76 13.20
N LEU A 139 14.46 12.78 13.18
CA LEU A 139 14.68 13.62 12.02
C LEU A 139 15.31 12.82 10.86
N GLU A 140 16.35 12.04 11.16
CA GLU A 140 17.03 11.19 10.17
C GLU A 140 16.05 10.21 9.52
N ASN A 141 15.21 9.55 10.31
CA ASN A 141 14.20 8.62 9.82
C ASN A 141 13.12 9.31 9.01
N THR A 142 12.65 10.48 9.46
CA THR A 142 11.63 11.27 8.77
C THR A 142 12.11 11.72 7.39
N GLU A 143 13.32 12.28 7.31
CA GLU A 143 13.92 12.70 6.04
C GLU A 143 14.16 11.52 5.08
N GLU A 144 14.52 10.33 5.60
CA GLU A 144 14.72 9.15 4.78
C GLU A 144 13.39 8.65 4.20
N LEU A 145 12.30 8.68 4.98
CA LEU A 145 10.96 8.36 4.46
C LEU A 145 10.49 9.39 3.43
N MET A 146 10.74 10.68 3.63
CA MET A 146 10.42 11.70 2.62
C MET A 146 11.15 11.44 1.31
N ARG A 147 12.46 11.10 1.36
CA ARG A 147 13.23 10.76 0.16
C ARG A 147 12.67 9.54 -0.60
N VAL A 148 12.18 8.50 0.10
CA VAL A 148 11.55 7.37 -0.59
C VAL A 148 10.18 7.72 -1.15
N ILE A 149 9.44 8.64 -0.52
CA ILE A 149 8.17 9.15 -1.04
C ILE A 149 8.40 9.99 -2.31
N ASP A 150 9.51 10.75 -2.38
CA ASP A 150 9.91 11.49 -3.59
C ASP A 150 10.15 10.57 -4.79
N HIS A 151 10.53 9.32 -4.55
CA HIS A 151 10.76 8.37 -5.64
C HIS A 151 9.47 8.17 -6.47
N PRO A 152 9.52 8.35 -7.80
CA PRO A 152 8.32 8.31 -8.64
C PRO A 152 7.56 6.99 -8.55
N ALA A 153 8.25 5.86 -8.45
CA ALA A 153 7.63 4.54 -8.35
C ALA A 153 6.92 4.28 -7.01
N THR A 154 7.27 4.99 -5.91
CA THR A 154 6.64 4.78 -4.61
C THR A 154 5.18 5.20 -4.65
N THR A 155 4.27 4.25 -4.44
CA THR A 155 2.82 4.49 -4.42
C THR A 155 2.26 4.43 -3.01
N VAL A 156 2.72 3.47 -2.20
CA VAL A 156 2.25 3.23 -0.84
C VAL A 156 3.44 3.20 0.12
N LEU A 157 3.36 3.93 1.24
CA LEU A 157 4.28 3.74 2.36
C LEU A 157 3.72 2.62 3.25
N GLY A 158 4.37 1.45 3.24
CA GLY A 158 3.96 0.24 3.94
C GLY A 158 4.28 0.29 5.44
N HIS A 159 3.40 -0.25 6.29
CA HIS A 159 3.52 -0.33 7.77
C HIS A 159 4.50 0.70 8.37
N PRO A 160 4.14 2.00 8.34
CA PRO A 160 5.05 3.15 8.37
C PRO A 160 5.88 3.31 9.66
N THR A 161 5.54 2.60 10.74
CA THR A 161 6.38 2.60 11.96
C THR A 161 7.20 1.33 12.12
N GLY A 162 6.90 0.28 11.35
CA GLY A 162 7.52 -1.04 11.47
C GLY A 162 7.26 -1.74 12.82
N ARG A 163 6.28 -1.26 13.61
CA ARG A 163 5.95 -1.87 14.91
C ARG A 163 5.38 -3.26 14.76
N ILE A 164 5.56 -4.08 15.79
CA ILE A 164 4.85 -5.35 16.00
C ILE A 164 4.25 -5.30 17.40
N LEU A 165 2.93 -5.33 17.49
CA LEU A 165 2.20 -5.27 18.75
C LEU A 165 2.62 -6.42 19.68
N GLN A 166 2.91 -6.10 20.95
CA GLN A 166 3.41 -7.04 21.95
C GLN A 166 4.77 -7.69 21.61
N GLY A 167 5.44 -7.27 20.54
CA GLY A 167 6.71 -7.85 20.11
C GLY A 167 7.83 -6.83 19.96
N ARG A 168 7.60 -5.79 19.18
CA ARG A 168 8.65 -4.83 18.81
C ARG A 168 8.05 -3.42 18.69
N GLU A 169 8.66 -2.46 19.41
CA GLU A 169 8.37 -1.05 19.20
C GLU A 169 8.79 -0.61 17.78
N GLY A 170 8.08 0.38 17.25
CA GLY A 170 8.45 1.05 16.02
C GLY A 170 9.78 1.82 16.15
N TYR A 171 10.24 2.37 15.04
CA TYR A 171 11.28 3.39 15.05
C TYR A 171 10.66 4.79 15.25
N GLU A 172 11.45 5.74 15.73
CA GLU A 172 11.01 7.12 15.90
C GLU A 172 10.92 7.81 14.54
N VAL A 173 9.78 8.47 14.27
CA VAL A 173 9.50 9.17 13.02
C VAL A 173 8.38 10.19 13.22
N ASP A 174 8.50 11.37 12.64
CA ASP A 174 7.42 12.36 12.57
C ASP A 174 6.46 12.03 11.41
N LEU A 175 5.46 11.20 11.71
CA LEU A 175 4.44 10.83 10.71
C LEU A 175 3.51 12.00 10.34
N PHE A 176 3.44 13.09 11.12
CA PHE A 176 2.70 14.29 10.69
C PHE A 176 3.43 14.94 9.53
N ALA A 177 4.73 15.17 9.66
CA ALA A 177 5.55 15.73 8.58
C ALA A 177 5.56 14.83 7.33
N VAL A 178 5.63 13.50 7.50
CA VAL A 178 5.55 12.53 6.40
C VAL A 178 4.20 12.64 5.67
N LEU A 179 3.08 12.74 6.39
CA LEU A 179 1.76 12.88 5.78
C LEU A 179 1.57 14.22 5.06
N GLU A 180 2.10 15.31 5.60
CA GLU A 180 2.11 16.63 4.94
C GLU A 180 2.89 16.55 3.62
N HIS A 181 4.07 15.94 3.62
CA HIS A 181 4.88 15.72 2.42
C HIS A 181 4.16 14.85 1.36
N MET A 182 3.47 13.79 1.78
CA MET A 182 2.63 12.99 0.86
C MET A 182 1.48 13.80 0.26
N ALA A 183 0.88 14.70 1.04
CA ALA A 183 -0.21 15.56 0.56
C ALA A 183 0.27 16.50 -0.55
N GLU A 184 1.48 17.10 -0.43
CA GLU A 184 2.08 17.94 -1.46
C GLU A 184 2.21 17.16 -2.79
N HIS A 185 2.70 15.92 -2.75
CA HIS A 185 2.77 15.07 -3.94
C HIS A 185 1.40 14.78 -4.55
N ASN A 186 0.37 14.53 -3.73
CA ASN A 186 -0.99 14.27 -4.21
C ASN A 186 -1.62 15.52 -4.86
N GLU A 187 -1.33 16.73 -4.38
CA GLU A 187 -1.74 17.99 -5.00
C GLU A 187 -1.11 18.18 -6.39
N GLU A 188 0.10 17.67 -6.60
CA GLU A 188 0.78 17.64 -7.89
C GLU A 188 0.29 16.52 -8.83
N GLY A 189 -0.70 15.74 -8.40
CA GLY A 189 -1.29 14.65 -9.16
C GLY A 189 -0.57 13.31 -9.05
N ARG A 190 0.43 13.20 -8.16
CA ARG A 190 1.18 11.95 -7.89
C ARG A 190 0.52 11.18 -6.75
N LEU A 191 0.05 9.96 -7.02
CA LEU A 191 -0.60 9.14 -5.98
C LEU A 191 0.41 8.66 -4.94
N LYS A 192 0.30 9.19 -3.73
CA LYS A 192 1.02 8.73 -2.54
C LYS A 192 0.00 8.35 -1.46
N ALA A 193 -0.05 7.09 -1.09
CA ALA A 193 -0.97 6.57 -0.09
C ALA A 193 -0.22 6.08 1.14
N ILE A 194 -0.82 6.26 2.31
CA ILE A 194 -0.29 5.69 3.56
C ILE A 194 -0.98 4.35 3.83
N GLU A 195 -0.21 3.34 4.19
CA GLU A 195 -0.79 2.06 4.58
C GLU A 195 -1.42 2.12 5.98
N LEU A 196 -2.61 1.53 6.10
CA LEU A 196 -3.12 0.97 7.34
C LEU A 196 -2.99 -0.55 7.24
N ASN A 197 -1.86 -1.09 7.68
CA ASN A 197 -1.61 -2.51 7.71
C ASN A 197 -2.58 -3.19 8.69
N ALA A 198 -3.42 -4.06 8.15
CA ALA A 198 -4.52 -4.69 8.86
C ALA A 198 -4.11 -5.96 9.63
N SER A 199 -2.85 -6.41 9.49
CA SER A 199 -2.35 -7.54 10.27
C SER A 199 -2.60 -7.28 11.77
N PRO A 200 -3.23 -8.22 12.50
CA PRO A 200 -3.52 -8.05 13.93
C PRO A 200 -2.24 -7.91 14.76
N TYR A 201 -1.09 -8.26 14.19
CA TYR A 201 0.21 -8.07 14.82
C TYR A 201 0.78 -6.66 14.62
N ARG A 202 0.22 -5.83 13.72
CA ARG A 202 0.72 -4.49 13.39
C ARG A 202 -0.31 -3.40 13.70
N LEU A 203 -1.46 -3.38 13.02
CA LEU A 203 -2.44 -2.30 13.00
C LEU A 203 -1.77 -0.94 12.84
N ASP A 204 -0.93 -0.84 11.82
CA ASP A 204 -0.01 0.27 11.52
C ASP A 204 -0.35 0.84 10.13
N LEU A 205 -0.89 1.97 10.03
CA LEU A 205 -0.88 3.24 10.80
C LEU A 205 -1.78 3.19 12.06
N ASP A 206 -1.43 4.00 13.09
CA ASP A 206 -2.31 4.21 14.23
C ASP A 206 -3.59 4.98 13.81
N TRP A 207 -4.74 4.55 14.35
CA TRP A 207 -6.03 5.16 14.03
C TRP A 207 -6.10 6.67 14.27
N ARG A 208 -5.29 7.22 15.17
CA ARG A 208 -5.23 8.65 15.47
C ARG A 208 -4.69 9.45 14.30
N LEU A 209 -3.76 8.88 13.55
CA LEU A 209 -3.17 9.48 12.35
C LEU A 209 -4.06 9.31 11.11
N CYS A 210 -4.94 8.31 11.07
CA CYS A 210 -5.89 8.14 9.97
C CYS A 210 -6.75 9.39 9.75
N LYS A 211 -7.24 10.00 10.84
CA LYS A 211 -8.04 11.24 10.75
C LYS A 211 -7.22 12.43 10.23
N HIS A 212 -5.94 12.46 10.55
CA HIS A 212 -5.04 13.50 10.04
C HIS A 212 -4.77 13.29 8.54
N ALA A 213 -4.44 12.07 8.12
CA ALA A 213 -4.27 11.72 6.71
C ALA A 213 -5.50 12.11 5.87
N LYS A 214 -6.71 11.76 6.36
CA LYS A 214 -7.98 12.21 5.75
C LYS A 214 -8.05 13.72 5.61
N GLY A 215 -7.72 14.46 6.67
CA GLY A 215 -7.76 15.94 6.68
C GLY A 215 -6.83 16.58 5.66
N LEU A 216 -5.73 15.91 5.31
CA LEU A 216 -4.77 16.32 4.31
C LEU A 216 -5.10 15.79 2.90
N GLY A 217 -6.15 14.97 2.74
CA GLY A 217 -6.45 14.32 1.45
C GLY A 217 -5.48 13.20 1.06
N VAL A 218 -4.68 12.70 2.00
CA VAL A 218 -3.80 11.54 1.78
C VAL A 218 -4.64 10.26 1.82
N PRO A 219 -4.70 9.49 0.72
CA PRO A 219 -5.47 8.24 0.68
C PRO A 219 -4.90 7.21 1.65
N VAL A 220 -5.79 6.45 2.31
CA VAL A 220 -5.40 5.32 3.14
C VAL A 220 -5.54 4.03 2.33
N ALA A 221 -4.48 3.22 2.27
CA ALA A 221 -4.51 1.87 1.73
C ALA A 221 -4.64 0.87 2.89
N ILE A 222 -5.82 0.27 3.06
CA ILE A 222 -6.04 -0.76 4.08
C ILE A 222 -5.57 -2.09 3.49
N ASN A 223 -4.48 -2.64 4.01
CA ASN A 223 -3.86 -3.84 3.46
C ASN A 223 -3.68 -4.93 4.51
N PRO A 224 -4.03 -6.18 4.22
CA PRO A 224 -3.90 -7.28 5.17
C PRO A 224 -2.45 -7.74 5.37
N ASP A 225 -1.53 -7.43 4.45
CA ASP A 225 -0.16 -7.96 4.45
C ASP A 225 -0.22 -9.49 4.49
N ALA A 226 -1.04 -10.05 3.57
CA ALA A 226 -1.45 -11.43 3.63
C ALA A 226 -0.39 -12.36 3.03
N HIS A 227 0.14 -13.26 3.86
CA HIS A 227 1.06 -14.32 3.47
C HIS A 227 0.36 -15.67 3.25
N SER A 228 -0.96 -15.72 3.39
CA SER A 228 -1.79 -16.90 3.16
C SER A 228 -3.20 -16.50 2.76
N VAL A 229 -3.95 -17.44 2.19
CA VAL A 229 -5.37 -17.20 1.85
C VAL A 229 -6.20 -16.77 3.07
N ARG A 230 -5.86 -17.26 4.26
CA ARG A 230 -6.53 -16.86 5.50
C ARG A 230 -6.21 -15.41 5.87
N GLY A 231 -4.98 -14.98 5.63
CA GLY A 231 -4.52 -13.62 5.92
C GLY A 231 -5.32 -12.55 5.20
N LEU A 232 -5.90 -12.83 4.02
CA LEU A 232 -6.78 -11.89 3.32
C LEU A 232 -7.97 -11.43 4.20
N SER A 233 -8.46 -12.28 5.11
CA SER A 233 -9.55 -11.93 6.02
C SER A 233 -9.15 -10.93 7.11
N ASP A 234 -7.86 -10.72 7.34
CA ASP A 234 -7.36 -9.75 8.33
C ASP A 234 -7.70 -8.30 7.93
N ILE A 235 -8.07 -8.05 6.68
CA ILE A 235 -8.63 -6.78 6.21
C ILE A 235 -9.71 -6.22 7.17
N ALA A 236 -10.47 -7.09 7.82
CA ALA A 236 -11.51 -6.71 8.76
C ALA A 236 -10.97 -5.93 9.99
N TYR A 237 -9.77 -6.26 10.46
CA TYR A 237 -9.13 -5.54 11.57
C TYR A 237 -8.70 -4.13 11.14
N GLY A 238 -8.20 -4.00 9.91
CA GLY A 238 -7.88 -2.70 9.32
C GLY A 238 -9.12 -1.82 9.18
N VAL A 239 -10.24 -2.38 8.69
CA VAL A 239 -11.51 -1.67 8.60
C VAL A 239 -11.97 -1.19 9.98
N MET A 240 -11.90 -2.02 11.04
CA MET A 240 -12.25 -1.60 12.40
C MET A 240 -11.36 -0.45 12.90
N THR A 241 -10.05 -0.50 12.58
CA THR A 241 -9.10 0.56 12.93
C THR A 241 -9.38 1.85 12.16
N ALA A 242 -9.64 1.75 10.85
CA ALA A 242 -10.00 2.88 9.99
C ALA A 242 -11.28 3.57 10.47
N ARG A 243 -12.31 2.80 10.83
CA ARG A 243 -13.57 3.33 11.41
C ARG A 243 -13.32 4.15 12.66
N LYS A 244 -12.44 3.68 13.54
CA LYS A 244 -12.04 4.45 14.73
C LYS A 244 -11.31 5.73 14.36
N GLY A 245 -10.58 5.73 13.23
CA GLY A 245 -9.90 6.89 12.64
C GLY A 245 -10.80 7.81 11.80
N TRP A 246 -12.12 7.59 11.78
CA TRP A 246 -13.10 8.39 11.01
C TRP A 246 -12.98 8.29 9.49
N ILE A 247 -12.40 7.22 9.00
CA ILE A 247 -12.22 6.97 7.57
C ILE A 247 -13.56 6.59 6.94
N GLU A 248 -13.86 7.23 5.81
CA GLU A 248 -14.98 6.95 4.92
C GLU A 248 -14.50 6.16 3.69
N PRO A 249 -15.41 5.53 2.92
CA PRO A 249 -15.02 4.81 1.70
C PRO A 249 -14.19 5.65 0.73
N ALA A 250 -14.53 6.92 0.54
CA ALA A 250 -13.86 7.84 -0.37
C ALA A 250 -12.42 8.19 0.05
N ASP A 251 -12.07 7.98 1.31
CA ASP A 251 -10.73 8.23 1.84
C ASP A 251 -9.76 7.06 1.58
N THR A 252 -10.23 5.95 0.96
CA THR A 252 -9.42 4.74 0.78
C THR A 252 -9.25 4.35 -0.68
N LEU A 253 -8.10 3.73 -1.00
CA LEU A 253 -7.90 3.08 -2.29
C LEU A 253 -8.77 1.82 -2.44
N ASN A 254 -9.10 1.19 -1.33
CA ASN A 254 -9.81 -0.10 -1.28
C ASN A 254 -11.24 -0.04 -1.79
N SER A 255 -11.88 1.13 -1.78
CA SER A 255 -13.26 1.32 -2.25
C SER A 255 -13.38 1.55 -3.75
N LEU A 256 -12.25 1.81 -4.42
CA LEU A 256 -12.19 2.03 -5.87
C LEU A 256 -12.43 0.71 -6.61
N SER A 257 -13.09 0.79 -7.76
CA SER A 257 -13.08 -0.31 -8.73
C SER A 257 -11.66 -0.53 -9.29
N GLY A 258 -11.39 -1.69 -9.86
CA GLY A 258 -10.10 -1.95 -10.49
C GLY A 258 -9.77 -0.96 -11.62
N ALA A 259 -10.78 -0.50 -12.37
CA ALA A 259 -10.62 0.51 -13.41
C ALA A 259 -10.27 1.90 -12.84
N GLU A 260 -10.98 2.35 -11.80
CA GLU A 260 -10.70 3.63 -11.12
C GLU A 260 -9.31 3.64 -10.48
N LEU A 261 -8.91 2.52 -9.84
CA LEU A 261 -7.59 2.39 -9.25
C LEU A 261 -6.49 2.42 -10.32
N ALA A 262 -6.67 1.68 -11.43
CA ALA A 262 -5.73 1.69 -12.55
C ALA A 262 -5.56 3.10 -13.12
N GLN A 263 -6.67 3.82 -13.36
CA GLN A 263 -6.62 5.19 -13.85
C GLN A 263 -5.86 6.11 -12.88
N ARG A 264 -6.08 5.95 -11.58
CA ARG A 264 -5.42 6.77 -10.56
C ARG A 264 -3.92 6.49 -10.46
N MET A 265 -3.48 5.25 -10.73
CA MET A 265 -2.07 4.87 -10.81
C MET A 265 -1.42 5.35 -12.11
N THR A 266 -2.13 5.33 -13.25
CA THR A 266 -1.59 5.67 -14.58
C THR A 266 -1.42 7.18 -14.80
N CYS A 267 -2.17 8.05 -14.11
CA CYS A 267 -1.99 9.51 -14.19
C CYS A 267 -0.56 9.98 -13.87
N LEU A 268 0.25 9.10 -13.27
CA LEU A 268 1.64 9.37 -12.88
C LEU A 268 2.65 9.26 -14.02
N LEU A 269 2.42 8.40 -15.01
CA LEU A 269 3.37 8.15 -16.10
C LEU A 269 3.36 9.29 -17.15
N TYR A 270 2.26 10.04 -17.25
CA TYR A 270 2.12 11.10 -18.26
C TYR A 270 2.66 12.48 -17.86
N THR A 271 2.91 12.73 -16.57
CA THR A 271 3.43 14.02 -16.10
C THR A 271 4.95 14.14 -16.15
N SER A 272 5.69 13.01 -16.17
CA SER A 272 7.16 13.01 -16.29
C SER A 272 7.63 13.25 -17.73
N ASP A 273 6.92 12.73 -18.74
CA ASP A 273 7.34 12.88 -20.14
C ASP A 273 7.02 14.28 -20.72
N ALA A 274 6.08 15.02 -20.12
CA ALA A 274 5.73 16.37 -20.56
C ALA A 274 6.72 17.46 -20.08
N ALA A 275 7.57 17.15 -19.10
CA ALA A 275 8.56 18.09 -18.59
C ALA A 275 9.88 18.04 -19.38
N ASP A 276 10.21 16.88 -19.98
CA ASP A 276 11.47 16.70 -20.75
C ASP A 276 11.35 17.15 -22.23
N GLU A 277 10.15 17.40 -22.75
CA GLU A 277 9.94 17.93 -24.12
C GLU A 277 9.89 19.48 -24.19
N ALA A 278 10.09 20.19 -23.07
CA ALA A 278 9.95 21.65 -22.98
C ALA A 278 11.30 22.41 -22.79
N GLU A 279 12.49 21.76 -22.98
CA GLU A 279 13.80 22.42 -23.01
C GLU A 279 14.39 22.49 -24.43
#